data_b49e669b2cb3158e86303ce21c729bf8
#
_entry.id   b49e669b2cb3158e86303ce21c729bf8
#
_cell.length_a   1.000
_cell.length_b   1.000
_cell.length_c   1.000
_cell.angle_alpha   90.00
_cell.angle_beta   90.00
_cell.angle_gamma   90.00
#
_symmetry.space_group_name_H-M   'P 1'
#
loop_
_entity.id
_entity.type
_entity.pdbx_description
1 polymer ?
#
loop_
_entity_poly.entity_id
_entity_poly.type
_entity_poly.pdbx_seq_one_letter_code
_entity_poly.pdbx_strand_id
1 'polypeptide(L)'
;MVKSLQKNSSKMSARRLLTAAGVDQLIFMTDGARVPEPAQVVRRLPRGSIVILRDYDHGDRSVFAHRMRRICRRAKCHFLVACDVALARRVGADGVHLPEHMLRHMQTDLSDFHIVTAACHSRAALRRAEAVGVDFALVSPVFPTGSHKGAVPLGIQGLRKIITGARVPIAALGGINRQTAKKLRGNKIAAIAAISAV
;
A
#
# COMPACT_ATOMS: atom_id res chain seq x y z
N MET A 1 -9.00 41.40 -11.81
CA MET A 1 -7.78 40.59 -11.75
C MET A 1 -7.75 39.84 -10.43
N VAL A 2 -8.26 38.62 -10.38
CA VAL A 2 -8.28 37.77 -9.18
C VAL A 2 -7.11 36.80 -9.31
N LYS A 3 -6.04 37.03 -8.54
CA LYS A 3 -4.91 36.10 -8.44
C LYS A 3 -5.38 34.82 -7.75
N SER A 4 -5.51 33.76 -8.52
CA SER A 4 -5.65 32.39 -8.03
C SER A 4 -4.48 32.08 -7.08
N LEU A 5 -4.75 32.01 -5.79
CA LEU A 5 -3.88 31.42 -4.80
C LEU A 5 -3.85 29.91 -5.02
N GLN A 6 -2.97 29.46 -5.91
CA GLN A 6 -2.55 28.06 -5.93
C GLN A 6 -1.97 27.73 -4.56
N LYS A 7 -2.75 27.04 -3.73
CA LYS A 7 -2.24 26.33 -2.56
C LYS A 7 -1.22 25.30 -3.04
N ASN A 8 0.04 25.69 -3.05
CA ASN A 8 1.18 24.79 -3.14
C ASN A 8 1.20 23.93 -1.87
N SER A 9 0.37 22.87 -1.83
CA SER A 9 0.58 21.81 -0.86
C SER A 9 1.86 21.10 -1.29
N SER A 10 2.98 21.49 -0.70
CA SER A 10 4.26 20.81 -0.89
C SER A 10 4.06 19.35 -0.51
N LYS A 11 3.94 18.46 -1.53
CA LYS A 11 3.89 17.03 -1.31
C LYS A 11 5.13 16.66 -0.51
N MET A 12 4.93 16.10 0.66
CA MET A 12 6.03 15.72 1.53
C MET A 12 6.77 14.58 0.86
N SER A 13 8.11 14.64 0.80
CA SER A 13 8.87 13.54 0.22
C SER A 13 8.64 12.25 1.01
N ALA A 14 8.61 11.12 0.32
CA ALA A 14 8.46 9.78 0.90
C ALA A 14 9.40 9.55 2.10
N ARG A 15 10.66 10.00 2.01
CA ARG A 15 11.64 9.89 3.10
C ARG A 15 11.20 10.60 4.39
N ARG A 16 10.59 11.78 4.29
CA ARG A 16 10.09 12.51 5.46
C ARG A 16 8.92 11.79 6.14
N LEU A 17 8.06 11.11 5.35
CA LEU A 17 6.99 10.28 5.91
C LEU A 17 7.56 9.09 6.68
N LEU A 18 8.51 8.37 6.10
CA LEU A 18 9.20 7.24 6.73
C LEU A 18 9.86 7.66 8.05
N THR A 19 10.66 8.72 8.01
CA THR A 19 11.30 9.27 9.23
C THR A 19 10.26 9.67 10.28
N ALA A 20 9.15 10.30 9.89
CA ALA A 20 8.11 10.71 10.82
C ALA A 20 7.42 9.50 11.48
N ALA A 21 7.17 8.44 10.75
CA ALA A 21 6.58 7.20 11.25
C ALA A 21 7.59 6.32 12.02
N GLY A 22 8.89 6.52 11.82
CA GLY A 22 9.94 5.70 12.40
C GLY A 22 10.03 4.31 11.77
N VAL A 23 9.85 4.23 10.45
CA VAL A 23 9.94 2.99 9.65
C VAL A 23 10.76 3.24 8.38
N ASP A 24 11.27 2.18 7.78
CA ASP A 24 12.11 2.27 6.59
C ASP A 24 11.39 1.80 5.31
N GLN A 25 10.31 1.04 5.44
CA GLN A 25 9.57 0.49 4.29
C GLN A 25 8.39 1.36 3.89
N LEU A 26 8.32 1.69 2.60
CA LEU A 26 7.21 2.39 1.97
C LEU A 26 6.48 1.49 0.99
N ILE A 27 5.16 1.50 1.06
CA ILE A 27 4.27 0.86 0.09
C ILE A 27 3.44 1.95 -0.60
N PHE A 28 3.58 2.08 -1.91
CA PHE A 28 2.75 2.97 -2.73
C PHE A 28 1.68 2.17 -3.43
N MET A 29 0.41 2.55 -3.26
CA MET A 29 -0.72 1.94 -3.96
C MET A 29 -1.20 2.87 -5.06
N THR A 30 -1.30 2.39 -6.28
CA THR A 30 -1.83 3.19 -7.40
C THR A 30 -3.35 3.39 -7.26
N ASP A 31 -3.81 4.53 -7.75
CA ASP A 31 -5.22 4.91 -7.80
C ASP A 31 -5.35 6.04 -8.83
N GLY A 32 -5.76 5.71 -10.04
CA GLY A 32 -5.79 6.65 -11.18
C GLY A 32 -6.65 7.88 -10.94
N ALA A 33 -7.72 7.75 -10.15
CA ALA A 33 -8.59 8.89 -9.82
C ALA A 33 -7.89 9.93 -8.93
N ARG A 34 -6.90 9.51 -8.13
CA ARG A 34 -6.19 10.36 -7.16
C ARG A 34 -4.80 10.76 -7.63
N VAL A 35 -4.16 9.88 -8.37
CA VAL A 35 -2.80 10.02 -8.89
C VAL A 35 -2.83 9.61 -10.35
N PRO A 36 -3.26 10.51 -11.25
CA PRO A 36 -3.38 10.21 -12.69
C PRO A 36 -2.05 9.74 -13.32
N GLU A 37 -0.93 10.21 -12.78
CA GLU A 37 0.40 9.89 -13.29
C GLU A 37 1.26 9.10 -12.27
N PRO A 38 0.89 7.85 -11.93
CA PRO A 38 1.60 7.07 -10.92
C PRO A 38 3.07 6.79 -11.30
N ALA A 39 3.37 6.77 -12.60
CA ALA A 39 4.73 6.62 -13.11
C ALA A 39 5.69 7.73 -12.62
N GLN A 40 5.21 8.96 -12.49
CA GLN A 40 6.01 10.08 -11.98
C GLN A 40 6.29 9.92 -10.48
N VAL A 41 5.32 9.41 -9.72
CA VAL A 41 5.49 9.10 -8.30
C VAL A 41 6.55 8.01 -8.13
N VAL A 42 6.42 6.89 -8.83
CA VAL A 42 7.34 5.75 -8.72
C VAL A 42 8.80 6.16 -8.97
N ARG A 43 9.06 7.04 -9.93
CA ARG A 43 10.43 7.52 -10.20
C ARG A 43 11.08 8.27 -9.04
N ARG A 44 10.28 8.75 -8.08
CA ARG A 44 10.73 9.54 -6.91
C ARG A 44 10.71 8.75 -5.60
N LEU A 45 10.21 7.51 -5.63
CA LEU A 45 10.17 6.66 -4.44
C LEU A 45 11.59 6.26 -4.01
N PRO A 46 11.83 6.03 -2.73
CA PRO A 46 13.04 5.39 -2.25
C PRO A 46 13.22 4.01 -2.90
N ARG A 47 14.46 3.63 -3.16
CA ARG A 47 14.78 2.27 -3.62
C ARG A 47 14.27 1.24 -2.61
N GLY A 48 13.81 0.10 -3.08
CA GLY A 48 13.21 -0.93 -2.24
C GLY A 48 11.75 -0.68 -1.86
N SER A 49 11.17 0.49 -2.23
CA SER A 49 9.74 0.69 -2.03
C SER A 49 8.92 -0.36 -2.78
N ILE A 50 7.79 -0.73 -2.20
CA ILE A 50 6.81 -1.63 -2.83
C ILE A 50 5.76 -0.77 -3.56
N VAL A 51 5.45 -1.12 -4.80
CA VAL A 51 4.41 -0.49 -5.61
C VAL A 51 3.33 -1.52 -5.89
N ILE A 52 2.10 -1.26 -5.44
CA ILE A 52 0.94 -2.13 -5.65
C ILE A 52 0.05 -1.53 -6.73
N LEU A 53 -0.12 -2.23 -7.85
CA LEU A 53 -1.06 -1.87 -8.90
C LEU A 53 -2.48 -2.21 -8.46
N ARG A 54 -3.28 -1.19 -8.11
CA ARG A 54 -4.65 -1.32 -7.61
C ARG A 54 -5.72 -0.86 -8.59
N ASP A 55 -5.36 -0.25 -9.70
CA ASP A 55 -6.30 0.23 -10.73
C ASP A 55 -7.04 -0.95 -11.36
N TYR A 56 -8.17 -1.34 -10.74
CA TYR A 56 -8.95 -2.51 -11.16
C TYR A 56 -9.70 -2.25 -12.47
N ASP A 57 -10.21 -1.04 -12.64
CA ASP A 57 -11.07 -0.63 -13.75
C ASP A 57 -10.31 0.03 -14.91
N HIS A 58 -8.97 -0.15 -14.96
CA HIS A 58 -8.18 0.38 -16.06
C HIS A 58 -8.49 -0.37 -17.36
N GLY A 59 -8.91 0.33 -18.39
CA GLY A 59 -9.40 -0.26 -19.65
C GLY A 59 -8.44 -1.26 -20.29
N ASP A 60 -7.12 -1.02 -20.26
CA ASP A 60 -6.09 -1.99 -20.60
C ASP A 60 -5.13 -2.21 -19.43
N ARG A 61 -5.62 -2.94 -18.44
CA ARG A 61 -4.86 -3.22 -17.22
C ARG A 61 -3.59 -4.02 -17.48
N SER A 62 -3.58 -4.88 -18.50
CA SER A 62 -2.41 -5.69 -18.85
C SER A 62 -1.26 -4.83 -19.39
N VAL A 63 -1.54 -3.97 -20.36
CA VAL A 63 -0.55 -3.02 -20.92
C VAL A 63 -0.06 -2.06 -19.83
N PHE A 64 -0.96 -1.58 -18.99
CA PHE A 64 -0.60 -0.70 -17.88
C PHE A 64 0.32 -1.40 -16.86
N ALA A 65 0.03 -2.66 -16.51
CA ALA A 65 0.86 -3.46 -15.61
C ALA A 65 2.26 -3.68 -16.19
N HIS A 66 2.38 -4.05 -17.46
CA HIS A 66 3.68 -4.19 -18.13
C HIS A 66 4.49 -2.88 -18.13
N ARG A 67 3.82 -1.75 -18.39
CA ARG A 67 4.44 -0.42 -18.33
C ARG A 67 4.95 -0.11 -16.91
N MET A 68 4.12 -0.32 -15.90
CA MET A 68 4.46 -0.05 -14.50
C MET A 68 5.58 -0.97 -14.01
N ARG A 69 5.56 -2.26 -14.37
CA ARG A 69 6.64 -3.20 -14.06
C ARG A 69 8.01 -2.70 -14.55
N ARG A 70 8.09 -2.21 -15.81
CA ARG A 70 9.32 -1.65 -16.35
C ARG A 70 9.80 -0.42 -15.59
N ILE A 71 8.86 0.46 -15.19
CA ILE A 71 9.17 1.68 -14.45
C ILE A 71 9.68 1.32 -13.05
N CYS A 72 9.02 0.42 -12.34
CA CYS A 72 9.44 -0.05 -11.01
C CYS A 72 10.84 -0.66 -11.04
N ARG A 73 11.12 -1.53 -12.03
CA ARG A 73 12.46 -2.12 -12.20
C ARG A 73 13.55 -1.04 -12.38
N ARG A 74 13.31 -0.01 -13.20
CA ARG A 74 14.25 1.11 -13.38
C ARG A 74 14.42 1.95 -12.11
N ALA A 75 13.36 2.13 -11.35
CA ALA A 75 13.38 2.85 -10.08
C ALA A 75 13.94 2.01 -8.92
N LYS A 76 14.24 0.71 -9.15
CA LYS A 76 14.63 -0.26 -8.13
C LYS A 76 13.59 -0.40 -7.01
N CYS A 77 12.31 -0.41 -7.41
CA CYS A 77 11.16 -0.68 -6.56
C CYS A 77 10.58 -2.07 -6.91
N HIS A 78 10.00 -2.73 -5.93
CA HIS A 78 9.24 -3.96 -6.13
C HIS A 78 7.86 -3.65 -6.71
N PHE A 79 7.38 -4.48 -7.62
CA PHE A 79 6.09 -4.30 -8.28
C PHE A 79 5.16 -5.47 -7.97
N LEU A 80 4.01 -5.18 -7.38
CA LEU A 80 2.97 -6.13 -7.06
C LEU A 80 1.69 -5.81 -7.84
N VAL A 81 0.94 -6.85 -8.20
CA VAL A 81 -0.39 -6.72 -8.80
C VAL A 81 -1.45 -7.09 -7.76
N ALA A 82 -2.45 -6.22 -7.59
CA ALA A 82 -3.54 -6.51 -6.68
C ALA A 82 -4.63 -7.34 -7.36
N CYS A 83 -5.19 -8.32 -6.62
CA CYS A 83 -6.37 -9.11 -6.98
C CYS A 83 -6.24 -10.06 -8.19
N ASP A 84 -5.15 -10.04 -8.92
CA ASP A 84 -5.01 -10.82 -10.16
C ASP A 84 -3.65 -11.53 -10.22
N VAL A 85 -3.64 -12.77 -9.70
CA VAL A 85 -2.46 -13.62 -9.63
C VAL A 85 -1.98 -14.01 -11.03
N ALA A 86 -2.91 -14.26 -11.96
CA ALA A 86 -2.58 -14.62 -13.34
C ALA A 86 -1.90 -13.46 -14.07
N LEU A 87 -2.40 -12.22 -13.91
CA LEU A 87 -1.76 -11.04 -14.47
C LEU A 87 -0.38 -10.82 -13.84
N ALA A 88 -0.25 -11.00 -12.52
CA ALA A 88 1.03 -10.87 -11.84
C ALA A 88 2.11 -11.78 -12.45
N ARG A 89 1.75 -13.04 -12.69
CA ARG A 89 2.64 -14.01 -13.37
C ARG A 89 2.98 -13.59 -14.79
N ARG A 90 1.97 -13.21 -15.59
CA ARG A 90 2.19 -12.79 -17.00
C ARG A 90 3.15 -11.61 -17.14
N VAL A 91 3.08 -10.64 -16.23
CA VAL A 91 3.93 -9.45 -16.30
C VAL A 91 5.27 -9.61 -15.58
N GLY A 92 5.51 -10.76 -14.95
CA GLY A 92 6.69 -11.02 -14.14
C GLY A 92 6.77 -10.06 -12.94
N ALA A 93 5.65 -9.86 -12.24
CA ALA A 93 5.62 -9.05 -11.03
C ALA A 93 6.47 -9.70 -9.93
N ASP A 94 6.99 -8.89 -9.03
CA ASP A 94 7.75 -9.39 -7.87
C ASP A 94 6.81 -10.02 -6.82
N GLY A 95 5.49 -9.76 -6.94
CA GLY A 95 4.53 -10.31 -6.00
C GLY A 95 3.09 -9.91 -6.27
N VAL A 96 2.25 -10.20 -5.29
CA VAL A 96 0.80 -9.98 -5.33
C VAL A 96 0.30 -9.27 -4.07
N HIS A 97 -0.79 -8.52 -4.22
CA HIS A 97 -1.55 -7.99 -3.11
C HIS A 97 -2.95 -8.62 -3.08
N LEU A 98 -3.28 -9.25 -1.97
CA LEU A 98 -4.54 -9.95 -1.75
C LEU A 98 -5.54 -9.04 -1.04
N PRO A 99 -6.68 -8.67 -1.65
CA PRO A 99 -7.80 -8.08 -0.94
C PRO A 99 -8.31 -9.03 0.16
N GLU A 100 -8.88 -8.48 1.24
CA GLU A 100 -9.32 -9.27 2.40
C GLU A 100 -10.26 -10.42 2.04
N HIS A 101 -11.15 -10.23 1.05
CA HIS A 101 -12.11 -11.27 0.65
C HIS A 101 -11.41 -12.51 0.07
N MET A 102 -10.27 -12.36 -0.61
CA MET A 102 -9.50 -13.47 -1.16
C MET A 102 -8.87 -14.36 -0.08
N LEU A 103 -8.60 -13.81 1.10
CA LEU A 103 -7.98 -14.56 2.20
C LEU A 103 -8.88 -15.67 2.77
N ARG A 104 -10.18 -15.67 2.48
CA ARG A 104 -11.11 -16.67 3.01
C ARG A 104 -11.00 -18.02 2.31
N HIS A 105 -10.63 -18.01 1.04
CA HIS A 105 -10.64 -19.20 0.18
C HIS A 105 -9.34 -19.30 -0.65
N MET A 106 -8.23 -18.79 -0.10
CA MET A 106 -6.96 -18.81 -0.79
C MET A 106 -6.44 -20.27 -0.87
N GLN A 107 -6.49 -20.83 -2.05
CA GLN A 107 -5.93 -22.15 -2.38
C GLN A 107 -4.84 -22.05 -3.46
N THR A 108 -4.64 -20.86 -4.02
CA THR A 108 -3.65 -20.63 -5.07
C THR A 108 -2.25 -20.69 -4.47
N ASP A 109 -1.39 -21.49 -5.05
CA ASP A 109 0.04 -21.48 -4.74
C ASP A 109 0.65 -20.11 -5.13
N LEU A 110 1.33 -19.50 -4.18
CA LEU A 110 1.99 -18.20 -4.31
C LEU A 110 3.50 -18.28 -4.11
N SER A 111 4.05 -19.48 -4.06
CA SER A 111 5.47 -19.74 -3.77
C SER A 111 6.43 -19.20 -4.83
N ASP A 112 5.93 -18.90 -6.02
CA ASP A 112 6.67 -18.27 -7.11
C ASP A 112 6.82 -16.73 -6.95
N PHE A 113 6.15 -16.12 -5.97
CA PHE A 113 6.28 -14.70 -5.70
C PHE A 113 7.24 -14.41 -4.55
N HIS A 114 8.07 -13.39 -4.73
CA HIS A 114 8.99 -12.92 -3.69
C HIS A 114 8.31 -12.12 -2.58
N ILE A 115 7.17 -11.48 -2.87
CA ILE A 115 6.46 -10.64 -1.92
C ILE A 115 4.96 -10.88 -2.05
N VAL A 116 4.34 -11.31 -0.97
CA VAL A 116 2.88 -11.42 -0.86
C VAL A 116 2.39 -10.45 0.21
N THR A 117 1.42 -9.62 -0.12
CA THR A 117 0.82 -8.69 0.84
C THR A 117 -0.68 -8.87 0.90
N ALA A 118 -1.33 -8.51 2.02
CA ALA A 118 -2.77 -8.60 2.13
C ALA A 118 -3.41 -7.40 2.82
N ALA A 119 -4.63 -7.03 2.40
CA ALA A 119 -5.45 -6.06 3.09
C ALA A 119 -6.13 -6.71 4.31
N CYS A 120 -6.08 -6.02 5.46
CA CYS A 120 -6.67 -6.49 6.71
C CYS A 120 -7.44 -5.35 7.39
N HIS A 121 -8.75 -5.53 7.54
CA HIS A 121 -9.61 -4.55 8.21
C HIS A 121 -10.04 -5.00 9.61
N SER A 122 -9.63 -6.20 10.01
CA SER A 122 -10.00 -6.82 11.30
C SER A 122 -8.89 -7.76 11.80
N ARG A 123 -8.96 -8.12 13.09
CA ARG A 123 -8.08 -9.13 13.66
C ARG A 123 -8.28 -10.51 13.02
N ALA A 124 -9.49 -10.84 12.63
CA ALA A 124 -9.80 -12.11 11.94
C ALA A 124 -9.15 -12.15 10.53
N ALA A 125 -9.18 -11.02 9.82
CA ALA A 125 -8.48 -10.90 8.54
C ALA A 125 -6.96 -11.03 8.70
N LEU A 126 -6.39 -10.41 9.74
CA LEU A 126 -4.96 -10.51 10.03
C LEU A 126 -4.55 -11.97 10.30
N ARG A 127 -5.33 -12.73 11.08
CA ARG A 127 -5.05 -14.16 11.30
C ARG A 127 -5.10 -14.98 10.03
N ARG A 128 -6.03 -14.67 9.10
CA ARG A 128 -6.07 -15.32 7.79
C ARG A 128 -4.84 -14.97 6.94
N ALA A 129 -4.42 -13.71 6.95
CA ALA A 129 -3.20 -13.29 6.27
C ALA A 129 -1.96 -14.02 6.83
N GLU A 130 -1.89 -14.19 8.15
CA GLU A 130 -0.83 -14.98 8.81
C GLU A 130 -0.86 -16.45 8.37
N ALA A 131 -2.05 -17.04 8.24
CA ALA A 131 -2.19 -18.43 7.78
C ALA A 131 -1.77 -18.61 6.32
N VAL A 132 -1.99 -17.59 5.48
CA VAL A 132 -1.52 -17.57 4.08
C VAL A 132 0.00 -17.38 3.99
N GLY A 133 0.64 -16.84 5.04
CA GLY A 133 2.08 -16.58 5.05
C GLY A 133 2.48 -15.32 4.30
N VAL A 134 1.69 -14.23 4.43
CA VAL A 134 2.04 -12.96 3.76
C VAL A 134 3.25 -12.28 4.38
N ASP A 135 4.00 -11.52 3.58
CA ASP A 135 5.16 -10.74 4.04
C ASP A 135 4.76 -9.43 4.72
N PHE A 136 3.62 -8.84 4.33
CA PHE A 136 3.05 -7.66 4.97
C PHE A 136 1.52 -7.73 5.02
N ALA A 137 0.96 -7.45 6.22
CA ALA A 137 -0.46 -7.19 6.37
C ALA A 137 -0.72 -5.67 6.38
N LEU A 138 -1.49 -5.17 5.42
CA LEU A 138 -1.87 -3.76 5.33
C LEU A 138 -3.12 -3.51 6.16
N VAL A 139 -2.97 -2.95 7.35
CA VAL A 139 -4.09 -2.64 8.25
C VAL A 139 -4.66 -1.27 7.93
N SER A 140 -5.96 -1.21 7.63
CA SER A 140 -6.65 0.02 7.20
C SER A 140 -8.14 0.05 7.53
N PRO A 141 -8.79 1.24 7.51
CA PRO A 141 -8.16 2.57 7.48
C PRO A 141 -7.70 3.01 8.86
N VAL A 142 -6.43 3.40 9.03
CA VAL A 142 -5.94 3.83 10.36
C VAL A 142 -6.44 5.22 10.70
N PHE A 143 -6.39 6.16 9.75
CA PHE A 143 -6.89 7.53 9.91
C PHE A 143 -7.96 7.86 8.86
N PRO A 144 -8.75 8.94 9.06
CA PRO A 144 -9.75 9.36 8.08
C PRO A 144 -9.16 9.48 6.67
N THR A 145 -9.83 8.89 5.69
CA THR A 145 -9.36 8.84 4.31
C THR A 145 -10.51 8.87 3.32
N GLY A 146 -10.32 9.55 2.20
CA GLY A 146 -11.32 9.56 1.12
C GLY A 146 -11.43 8.25 0.34
N SER A 147 -10.54 7.25 0.56
CA SER A 147 -10.61 5.94 -0.12
C SER A 147 -11.74 5.04 0.39
N HIS A 148 -12.18 5.26 1.61
CA HIS A 148 -13.22 4.48 2.27
C HIS A 148 -14.24 5.46 2.84
N LYS A 149 -15.03 6.09 1.94
CA LYS A 149 -16.11 7.01 2.36
C LYS A 149 -17.08 6.26 3.27
N GLY A 150 -17.30 6.78 4.48
CA GLY A 150 -18.20 6.16 5.48
C GLY A 150 -17.57 5.12 6.40
N ALA A 151 -16.35 4.65 6.16
CA ALA A 151 -15.67 3.77 7.11
C ALA A 151 -15.16 4.54 8.34
N VAL A 152 -15.46 4.03 9.53
CA VAL A 152 -14.91 4.57 10.78
C VAL A 152 -13.43 4.24 10.86
N PRO A 153 -12.55 5.24 10.98
CA PRO A 153 -11.12 4.99 11.08
C PRO A 153 -10.76 4.32 12.41
N LEU A 154 -9.81 3.42 12.38
CA LEU A 154 -9.37 2.65 13.55
C LEU A 154 -8.75 3.53 14.65
N GLY A 155 -8.09 4.61 14.26
CA GLY A 155 -7.19 5.34 15.15
C GLY A 155 -6.03 4.49 15.63
N ILE A 156 -5.17 5.05 16.46
CA ILE A 156 -4.01 4.31 17.03
C ILE A 156 -4.46 3.19 17.97
N GLN A 157 -5.51 3.40 18.73
CA GLN A 157 -6.01 2.36 19.66
C GLN A 157 -6.60 1.16 18.90
N GLY A 158 -7.39 1.42 17.85
CA GLY A 158 -7.95 0.36 17.01
C GLY A 158 -6.85 -0.40 16.26
N LEU A 159 -5.85 0.31 15.72
CA LEU A 159 -4.66 -0.31 15.14
C LEU A 159 -3.99 -1.26 16.15
N ARG A 160 -3.67 -0.78 17.35
CA ARG A 160 -3.05 -1.59 18.41
C ARG A 160 -3.87 -2.84 18.75
N LYS A 161 -5.20 -2.72 18.88
CA LYS A 161 -6.10 -3.86 19.15
C LYS A 161 -6.02 -4.92 18.06
N ILE A 162 -5.96 -4.52 16.79
CA ILE A 162 -5.86 -5.46 15.66
C ILE A 162 -4.51 -6.16 15.64
N ILE A 163 -3.39 -5.41 15.82
CA ILE A 163 -2.03 -5.94 15.62
C ILE A 163 -1.44 -6.59 16.87
N THR A 164 -2.10 -6.55 18.01
CA THR A 164 -1.60 -7.22 19.24
C THR A 164 -1.40 -8.71 18.98
N GLY A 165 -0.19 -9.21 19.19
CA GLY A 165 0.17 -10.60 18.91
C GLY A 165 0.29 -10.95 17.42
N ALA A 166 0.39 -9.95 16.54
CA ALA A 166 0.70 -10.19 15.13
C ALA A 166 2.07 -10.83 14.95
N ARG A 167 2.13 -11.81 14.06
CA ARG A 167 3.34 -12.57 13.71
C ARG A 167 3.91 -12.16 12.36
N VAL A 168 3.16 -11.37 11.58
CA VAL A 168 3.59 -10.83 10.29
C VAL A 168 3.88 -9.33 10.40
N PRO A 169 4.80 -8.79 9.62
CA PRO A 169 5.06 -7.36 9.52
C PRO A 169 3.79 -6.57 9.15
N ILE A 170 3.54 -5.48 9.87
CA ILE A 170 2.35 -4.64 9.69
C ILE A 170 2.69 -3.38 8.90
N ALA A 171 1.93 -3.12 7.86
CA ALA A 171 1.91 -1.83 7.17
C ALA A 171 0.65 -1.05 7.55
N ALA A 172 0.81 0.17 8.05
CA ALA A 172 -0.32 1.05 8.33
C ALA A 172 -0.77 1.76 7.04
N LEU A 173 -2.08 1.72 6.74
CA LEU A 173 -2.67 2.35 5.56
C LEU A 173 -3.90 3.19 5.94
N GLY A 174 -4.15 4.26 5.20
CA GLY A 174 -5.32 5.14 5.32
C GLY A 174 -5.03 6.41 6.08
N GLY A 175 -5.19 7.55 5.39
CA GLY A 175 -5.02 8.89 5.95
C GLY A 175 -3.61 9.23 6.42
N ILE A 176 -2.59 8.56 5.89
CA ILE A 176 -1.19 8.81 6.24
C ILE A 176 -0.74 10.12 5.59
N ASN A 177 -0.29 11.05 6.41
CA ASN A 177 0.31 12.34 6.04
C ASN A 177 1.35 12.73 7.10
N ARG A 178 1.95 13.93 6.98
CA ARG A 178 2.99 14.39 7.92
C ARG A 178 2.57 14.38 9.39
N GLN A 179 1.34 14.77 9.69
CA GLN A 179 0.85 14.85 11.07
C GLN A 179 0.51 13.47 11.62
N THR A 180 -0.17 12.65 10.81
CA THR A 180 -0.63 11.32 11.21
C THR A 180 0.51 10.30 11.25
N ALA A 181 1.52 10.41 10.38
CA ALA A 181 2.72 9.56 10.40
C ALA A 181 3.45 9.62 11.73
N LYS A 182 3.57 10.81 12.34
CA LYS A 182 4.18 10.96 13.68
C LYS A 182 3.48 10.15 14.76
N LYS A 183 2.15 9.97 14.65
CA LYS A 183 1.35 9.21 15.62
C LYS A 183 1.59 7.70 15.51
N LEU A 184 2.16 7.24 14.39
CA LEU A 184 2.48 5.83 14.17
C LEU A 184 3.78 5.39 14.86
N ARG A 185 4.66 6.33 15.21
CA ARG A 185 5.94 6.02 15.85
C ARG A 185 5.73 5.24 17.14
N GLY A 186 6.51 4.16 17.32
CA GLY A 186 6.42 3.29 18.51
C GLY A 186 5.24 2.29 18.51
N ASN A 187 4.50 2.16 17.42
CA ASN A 187 3.34 1.28 17.31
C ASN A 187 3.63 -0.05 16.56
N LYS A 188 4.77 -0.67 16.76
CA LYS A 188 5.10 -2.02 16.21
C LYS A 188 4.64 -2.22 14.76
N ILE A 189 4.79 -1.19 13.92
CA ILE A 189 4.58 -1.26 12.46
C ILE A 189 5.93 -1.33 11.77
N ALA A 190 5.99 -2.06 10.67
CA ALA A 190 7.20 -2.23 9.86
C ALA A 190 7.19 -1.33 8.62
N ALA A 191 6.02 -0.89 8.18
CA ALA A 191 5.85 -0.11 6.96
C ALA A 191 4.72 0.91 7.08
N ILE A 192 4.73 1.89 6.18
CA ILE A 192 3.56 2.72 5.89
C ILE A 192 3.14 2.52 4.44
N ALA A 193 1.83 2.54 4.20
CA ALA A 193 1.26 2.50 2.86
C ALA A 193 0.50 3.80 2.56
N ALA A 194 0.66 4.32 1.34
CA ALA A 194 0.05 5.58 0.93
C ALA A 194 -0.40 5.55 -0.54
N ILE A 195 -1.34 6.42 -0.90
CA ILE A 195 -1.81 6.62 -2.27
C ILE A 195 -1.34 7.99 -2.77
N SER A 196 -1.71 9.08 -2.09
CA SER A 196 -1.52 10.46 -2.56
C SER A 196 -0.57 11.30 -1.69
N ALA A 197 0.01 10.72 -0.67
CA ALA A 197 0.87 11.44 0.29
C ALA A 197 2.38 11.39 -0.06
N VAL A 198 2.75 10.79 -1.20
CA VAL A 198 4.14 10.55 -1.63
C VAL A 198 4.45 11.20 -2.96
#